data_333d9a923a398df5f3ef16087a265b50
#
_entry.id   333d9a923a398df5f3ef16087a265b50
#
_cell.length_a   1.000
_cell.length_b   1.000
_cell.length_c   1.000
_cell.angle_alpha   90.00
_cell.angle_beta   90.00
_cell.angle_gamma   90.00
#
_symmetry.space_group_name_H-M   'P 1'
#
loop_
_entity.id
_entity.type
_entity.pdbx_description
1 polymer ?
#
loop_
_entity_poly.entity_id
_entity_poly.type
_entity_poly.pdbx_seq_one_letter_code
_entity_poly.pdbx_strand_id
1 'polypeptide(L)'
;MRFAEQRTGAHARTRIMAALAASCAALSAPAAMASSAGASPSAAPQSAQIPAPAQSKPVLITGVTLEGLAGAIEPVRDGHILFDDGRIASVGSGAPDFAAANATRKSQGKPAIDAAACESVDGRGMRLLPGYISMATALGLVETLQVKVTDDRAETGQFHPETRASIAINPDSDLLPVARMGGVLGAVVFPEGGLMCGQASLIRLDGWNVDDLALRPDAGLVIRWPATEPAPRWATSRDPDKQDEERTKALQSINSFVEQAKAYIAARDSDPTIAPDIRFERMRTAMRGETPVFIEASSAGQIESAVLWATKLGMRPVIVGGQGAPEVADLLRSRDVPVVVTGVMRLPRFEHEPYDAPYTLPARLAALGIRVAIATGDEPSNDRNLAQHAAMAVAYGMPRDLAIAAITREPARIVGLGSGDGALGTLAPGARATVILVEGDPLDLRSAVRRAWIDGRAIELASRQTRLRDKYQEKYRQRDATAR
;
A
#
# COMPACT_ATOMS: atom_id res chain seq x y z
N MET A 1 -22.10 -54.13 -43.23
CA MET A 1 -20.79 -54.77 -43.26
C MET A 1 -20.20 -54.61 -41.89
N ARG A 2 -20.38 -55.55 -40.94
CA ARG A 2 -19.64 -56.80 -40.71
C ARG A 2 -18.13 -56.54 -40.74
N PHE A 3 -17.28 -56.76 -39.78
CA PHE A 3 -17.07 -57.81 -38.75
C PHE A 3 -16.02 -57.23 -37.80
N ALA A 4 -15.82 -57.52 -36.60
CA ALA A 4 -15.94 -58.57 -35.57
C ALA A 4 -14.75 -58.36 -34.63
N GLU A 5 -15.00 -58.28 -33.38
CA GLU A 5 -14.66 -59.15 -32.23
C GLU A 5 -13.39 -60.03 -32.34
N GLN A 6 -12.56 -59.88 -31.33
CA GLN A 6 -12.01 -60.98 -30.46
C GLN A 6 -11.04 -60.36 -29.46
N ARG A 7 -11.26 -60.36 -28.21
CA ARG A 7 -11.29 -61.28 -27.07
C ARG A 7 -10.08 -62.22 -26.95
N THR A 8 -9.62 -62.28 -25.72
CA THR A 8 -8.77 -63.24 -24.97
C THR A 8 -7.29 -62.85 -24.89
N GLY A 9 -6.60 -62.98 -23.77
CA GLY A 9 -6.87 -63.67 -22.54
C GLY A 9 -5.90 -63.27 -21.44
N ALA A 10 -6.36 -63.51 -20.27
CA ALA A 10 -5.67 -63.41 -19.00
C ALA A 10 -4.66 -64.56 -18.80
N HIS A 11 -3.84 -64.40 -17.79
CA HIS A 11 -2.98 -65.34 -17.09
C HIS A 11 -1.50 -65.36 -17.45
N ALA A 12 -0.71 -64.82 -16.54
CA ALA A 12 0.28 -65.61 -15.83
C ALA A 12 0.78 -64.84 -14.62
N ARG A 13 0.26 -65.26 -13.50
CA ARG A 13 0.83 -65.01 -12.17
C ARG A 13 1.98 -66.00 -11.93
N THR A 14 2.95 -65.57 -11.14
CA THR A 14 3.61 -66.30 -10.09
C THR A 14 5.02 -66.87 -10.39
N ARG A 15 5.89 -66.52 -9.45
CA ARG A 15 7.12 -67.17 -9.01
C ARG A 15 8.42 -66.82 -9.74
N ILE A 16 9.24 -66.04 -9.01
CA ILE A 16 10.54 -66.56 -8.51
C ILE A 16 10.91 -65.73 -7.27
N MET A 17 10.61 -66.31 -6.09
CA MET A 17 11.29 -66.05 -4.84
C MET A 17 12.32 -67.17 -4.66
N ALA A 18 13.43 -66.80 -4.11
CA ALA A 18 14.41 -67.60 -3.39
C ALA A 18 15.73 -67.90 -4.10
N ALA A 19 16.71 -67.57 -3.33
CA ALA A 19 18.08 -68.07 -3.28
C ALA A 19 19.17 -67.15 -3.86
N LEU A 20 19.79 -66.42 -2.95
CA LEU A 20 21.24 -66.60 -2.64
C LEU A 20 21.62 -65.74 -1.43
N ALA A 21 21.50 -66.34 -0.24
CA ALA A 21 22.30 -65.94 0.91
C ALA A 21 23.61 -66.70 0.84
N ALA A 22 24.71 -66.03 0.84
CA ALA A 22 25.94 -66.39 1.57
C ALA A 22 27.19 -65.64 1.04
N SER A 23 27.87 -65.09 2.00
CA SER A 23 29.35 -64.84 1.99
C SER A 23 29.82 -63.56 1.31
N CYS A 24 30.12 -62.52 2.09
CA CYS A 24 31.48 -62.16 2.42
C CYS A 24 31.53 -61.09 3.48
N ALA A 25 31.98 -61.48 4.64
CA ALA A 25 32.47 -60.56 5.66
C ALA A 25 33.80 -59.97 5.24
N ALA A 26 34.12 -58.81 5.79
CA ALA A 26 35.38 -58.12 5.84
C ALA A 26 35.61 -57.08 4.75
N LEU A 27 35.36 -55.82 5.15
CA LEU A 27 36.36 -54.74 5.21
C LEU A 27 35.66 -53.47 5.64
N SER A 28 35.66 -53.25 6.95
CA SER A 28 35.28 -51.99 7.57
C SER A 28 36.37 -50.94 7.36
N ALA A 29 36.17 -50.08 6.36
CA ALA A 29 36.79 -48.77 6.32
C ALA A 29 35.75 -47.72 6.63
N PRO A 30 35.96 -46.76 7.53
CA PRO A 30 35.02 -45.67 7.74
C PRO A 30 35.08 -44.80 6.51
N ALA A 31 34.06 -44.87 5.65
CA ALA A 31 33.81 -43.85 4.67
C ALA A 31 33.42 -42.58 5.44
N ALA A 32 34.37 -41.65 5.50
CA ALA A 32 34.03 -40.27 5.89
C ALA A 32 32.92 -39.82 4.95
N MET A 33 31.67 -39.76 5.46
CA MET A 33 30.62 -39.04 4.80
C MET A 33 31.07 -37.58 4.77
N ALA A 34 31.60 -37.15 3.63
CA ALA A 34 31.67 -35.77 3.29
C ALA A 34 30.22 -35.31 3.27
N SER A 35 29.78 -34.68 4.37
CA SER A 35 28.57 -33.90 4.42
C SER A 35 28.70 -32.88 3.29
N SER A 36 28.04 -33.14 2.16
CA SER A 36 27.76 -32.10 1.20
C SER A 36 26.88 -31.11 1.98
N ALA A 37 27.55 -30.06 2.49
CA ALA A 37 26.83 -28.89 2.94
C ALA A 37 25.93 -28.49 1.76
N GLY A 38 24.65 -28.88 1.82
CA GLY A 38 23.65 -28.43 0.89
C GLY A 38 23.76 -26.92 0.87
N ALA A 39 24.05 -26.36 -0.29
CA ALA A 39 23.98 -24.94 -0.47
C ALA A 39 22.57 -24.53 0.03
N SER A 40 22.54 -23.80 1.13
CA SER A 40 21.32 -23.17 1.60
C SER A 40 20.69 -22.46 0.39
N PRO A 41 19.39 -22.60 0.14
CA PRO A 41 18.77 -21.85 -0.94
C PRO A 41 19.21 -20.40 -0.76
N SER A 42 19.77 -19.81 -1.82
CA SER A 42 20.19 -18.42 -1.84
C SER A 42 19.05 -17.60 -1.29
N ALA A 43 19.26 -16.96 -0.16
CA ALA A 43 18.27 -16.04 0.41
C ALA A 43 17.84 -15.08 -0.70
N ALA A 44 16.55 -14.81 -0.79
CA ALA A 44 16.03 -13.79 -1.71
C ALA A 44 16.87 -12.51 -1.55
N PRO A 45 17.14 -11.77 -2.63
CA PRO A 45 17.98 -10.58 -2.56
C PRO A 45 17.33 -9.57 -1.59
N GLN A 46 17.94 -9.40 -0.42
CA GLN A 46 17.52 -8.45 0.60
C GLN A 46 18.02 -7.06 0.24
N SER A 47 17.25 -6.04 0.65
CA SER A 47 17.69 -4.66 0.52
C SER A 47 18.97 -4.43 1.31
N ALA A 48 19.99 -3.83 0.67
CA ALA A 48 21.23 -3.45 1.35
C ALA A 48 21.12 -2.08 2.05
N GLN A 49 19.91 -1.51 2.17
CA GLN A 49 19.72 -0.22 2.81
C GLN A 49 19.67 -0.36 4.33
N ILE A 50 20.38 0.54 4.99
CA ILE A 50 20.35 0.70 6.44
C ILE A 50 19.28 1.77 6.75
N PRO A 51 18.27 1.48 7.58
CA PRO A 51 17.29 2.46 8.00
C PRO A 51 17.91 3.70 8.62
N ALA A 52 17.29 4.85 8.37
CA ALA A 52 17.79 6.14 8.83
C ALA A 52 17.85 6.20 10.37
N PRO A 53 18.92 6.75 10.94
CA PRO A 53 19.02 6.97 12.39
C PRO A 53 17.96 7.98 12.86
N ALA A 54 17.72 7.99 14.17
CA ALA A 54 16.85 8.99 14.78
C ALA A 54 17.36 10.40 14.49
N GLN A 55 16.43 11.35 14.36
CA GLN A 55 16.77 12.77 14.16
C GLN A 55 17.65 13.27 15.31
N SER A 56 18.85 13.74 14.99
CA SER A 56 19.82 14.19 16.00
C SER A 56 19.81 15.72 16.23
N LYS A 57 19.33 16.49 15.23
CA LYS A 57 19.24 17.94 15.25
C LYS A 57 17.94 18.42 14.62
N PRO A 58 17.39 19.57 15.04
CA PRO A 58 16.33 20.23 14.30
C PRO A 58 16.78 20.51 12.87
N VAL A 59 15.86 20.45 11.92
CA VAL A 59 16.12 20.76 10.50
C VAL A 59 15.34 22.00 10.12
N LEU A 60 16.02 22.96 9.52
CA LEU A 60 15.43 24.17 8.99
C LEU A 60 15.67 24.24 7.47
N ILE A 61 14.59 24.20 6.69
CA ILE A 61 14.63 24.40 5.23
C ILE A 61 14.05 25.78 4.93
N THR A 62 14.75 26.58 4.13
CA THR A 62 14.36 27.97 3.79
C THR A 62 14.38 28.23 2.29
N GLY A 63 13.64 29.25 1.84
CA GLY A 63 13.58 29.66 0.44
C GLY A 63 12.87 28.69 -0.48
N VAL A 64 12.08 27.78 0.08
CA VAL A 64 11.39 26.70 -0.64
C VAL A 64 9.99 27.13 -1.05
N THR A 65 9.46 26.55 -2.14
CA THR A 65 8.04 26.66 -2.47
C THR A 65 7.29 25.53 -1.76
N LEU A 66 6.34 25.88 -0.88
CA LEU A 66 5.52 24.93 -0.12
C LEU A 66 4.28 24.53 -0.94
N GLU A 67 4.04 23.23 -1.12
CA GLU A 67 2.79 22.69 -1.65
C GLU A 67 2.16 21.72 -0.63
N GLY A 68 0.82 21.70 -0.52
CA GLY A 68 0.12 20.90 0.49
C GLY A 68 0.16 21.52 1.90
N LEU A 69 0.40 22.82 2.00
CA LEU A 69 0.28 23.57 3.25
C LEU A 69 -1.19 23.59 3.68
N ALA A 70 -1.44 23.32 4.95
CA ALA A 70 -2.80 23.30 5.50
C ALA A 70 -3.47 24.67 5.29
N GLY A 71 -4.67 24.66 4.67
CA GLY A 71 -5.45 25.87 4.40
C GLY A 71 -5.04 26.66 3.15
N ALA A 72 -3.95 26.29 2.46
CA ALA A 72 -3.55 26.93 1.21
C ALA A 72 -3.97 26.08 0.00
N ILE A 73 -4.56 26.73 -1.01
CA ILE A 73 -4.86 26.12 -2.32
C ILE A 73 -3.65 26.29 -3.25
N GLU A 74 -3.07 27.49 -3.26
CA GLU A 74 -1.93 27.82 -4.10
C GLU A 74 -0.59 27.56 -3.38
N PRO A 75 0.47 27.23 -4.12
CA PRO A 75 1.80 27.07 -3.56
C PRO A 75 2.31 28.36 -2.91
N VAL A 76 2.89 28.25 -1.71
CA VAL A 76 3.47 29.38 -0.97
C VAL A 76 4.96 29.48 -1.30
N ARG A 77 5.36 30.60 -1.93
CA ARG A 77 6.77 30.87 -2.30
C ARG A 77 7.55 31.43 -1.12
N ASP A 78 8.88 31.33 -1.20
CA ASP A 78 9.82 31.78 -0.17
C ASP A 78 9.43 31.35 1.24
N GLY A 79 8.99 30.07 1.28
CA GLY A 79 8.57 29.43 2.50
C GLY A 79 9.72 28.88 3.32
N HIS A 80 9.39 28.52 4.57
CA HIS A 80 10.25 27.78 5.45
C HIS A 80 9.49 26.58 6.06
N ILE A 81 10.24 25.57 6.48
CA ILE A 81 9.80 24.54 7.40
C ILE A 81 10.89 24.30 8.43
N LEU A 82 10.48 24.27 9.69
CA LEU A 82 11.30 23.86 10.82
C LEU A 82 10.66 22.63 11.44
N PHE A 83 11.42 21.55 11.57
CA PHE A 83 10.96 20.37 12.25
C PHE A 83 12.01 19.81 13.20
N ASP A 84 11.50 19.22 14.28
CA ASP A 84 12.28 18.67 15.36
C ASP A 84 11.56 17.48 15.99
N ASP A 85 12.30 16.47 16.44
CA ASP A 85 11.75 15.28 17.08
C ASP A 85 10.62 14.64 16.25
N GLY A 86 10.79 14.61 14.94
CA GLY A 86 9.82 14.02 14.01
C GLY A 86 8.56 14.85 13.76
N ARG A 87 8.47 16.09 14.28
CA ARG A 87 7.30 16.98 14.16
C ARG A 87 7.64 18.29 13.51
N ILE A 88 6.70 18.80 12.72
CA ILE A 88 6.79 20.15 12.18
C ILE A 88 6.53 21.14 13.32
N ALA A 89 7.51 21.97 13.62
CA ALA A 89 7.42 22.99 14.64
C ALA A 89 6.92 24.32 14.09
N SER A 90 7.38 24.70 12.87
CA SER A 90 6.96 25.92 12.18
C SER A 90 6.97 25.67 10.68
N VAL A 91 5.98 26.20 9.96
CA VAL A 91 5.91 26.14 8.49
C VAL A 91 5.06 27.31 7.99
N GLY A 92 5.51 27.94 6.90
CA GLY A 92 4.81 29.07 6.29
C GLY A 92 5.74 29.95 5.46
N SER A 93 5.28 31.16 5.12
CA SER A 93 6.09 32.19 4.46
C SER A 93 6.90 33.00 5.48
N GLY A 94 8.00 33.58 5.04
CA GLY A 94 8.85 34.46 5.87
C GLY A 94 9.77 33.71 6.83
N ALA A 95 10.09 34.34 7.96
CA ALA A 95 11.03 33.80 8.94
C ALA A 95 10.36 32.68 9.79
N PRO A 96 11.12 31.65 10.21
CA PRO A 96 10.60 30.59 11.08
C PRO A 96 10.24 31.10 12.47
N ASP A 97 9.14 30.62 13.01
CA ASP A 97 8.71 30.91 14.39
C ASP A 97 9.45 30.01 15.38
N PHE A 98 10.60 30.47 15.86
CA PHE A 98 11.35 29.77 16.91
C PHE A 98 10.68 29.87 18.27
N ALA A 99 9.82 30.87 18.53
CA ALA A 99 9.16 31.01 19.82
C ALA A 99 8.17 29.87 20.04
N ALA A 100 7.36 29.54 19.02
CA ALA A 100 6.44 28.39 19.07
C ALA A 100 7.18 27.06 19.24
N ALA A 101 8.27 26.85 18.45
CA ALA A 101 9.11 25.66 18.55
C ALA A 101 9.70 25.53 19.97
N ASN A 102 10.22 26.61 20.53
CA ASN A 102 10.84 26.63 21.85
C ASN A 102 9.84 26.46 22.99
N ALA A 103 8.60 26.94 22.82
CA ALA A 103 7.54 26.67 23.79
C ALA A 103 7.25 25.15 23.90
N THR A 104 7.15 24.47 22.76
CA THR A 104 6.99 23.00 22.72
C THR A 104 8.19 22.29 23.36
N ARG A 105 9.41 22.68 23.00
CA ARG A 105 10.63 22.08 23.57
C ARG A 105 10.71 22.27 25.10
N LYS A 106 10.34 23.46 25.57
CA LYS A 106 10.29 23.75 27.02
C LYS A 106 9.35 22.81 27.77
N SER A 107 8.18 22.52 27.20
CA SER A 107 7.25 21.55 27.82
C SER A 107 7.80 20.13 27.86
N GLN A 108 8.75 19.81 26.96
CA GLN A 108 9.45 18.51 26.88
C GLN A 108 10.77 18.51 27.70
N GLY A 109 11.12 19.58 28.39
CA GLY A 109 12.38 19.69 29.12
C GLY A 109 13.63 19.79 28.22
N LYS A 110 13.47 20.15 26.94
CA LYS A 110 14.55 20.27 25.97
C LYS A 110 15.09 21.71 25.91
N PRO A 111 16.40 21.91 25.63
CA PRO A 111 16.97 23.26 25.49
C PRO A 111 16.35 24.00 24.31
N ALA A 112 16.28 25.32 24.42
CA ALA A 112 15.84 26.21 23.32
C ALA A 112 16.77 26.07 22.11
N ILE A 113 16.21 26.30 20.93
CA ILE A 113 16.91 26.28 19.65
C ILE A 113 16.82 27.66 18.95
N ASP A 114 17.81 27.91 18.14
CA ASP A 114 17.85 29.01 17.16
C ASP A 114 18.28 28.46 15.79
N ALA A 115 18.46 29.33 14.83
CA ALA A 115 18.88 28.93 13.49
C ALA A 115 20.26 28.24 13.47
N ALA A 116 21.16 28.60 14.38
CA ALA A 116 22.53 28.07 14.45
C ALA A 116 22.54 26.63 14.99
N ALA A 117 21.56 26.27 15.80
CA ALA A 117 21.41 24.93 16.34
C ALA A 117 20.81 23.92 15.33
N CYS A 118 20.26 24.44 14.21
CA CYS A 118 19.57 23.60 13.20
C CYS A 118 20.55 23.11 12.12
N GLU A 119 20.25 21.94 11.55
CA GLU A 119 20.72 21.58 10.22
C GLU A 119 20.02 22.49 9.21
N SER A 120 20.77 23.39 8.56
CA SER A 120 20.22 24.32 7.57
C SER A 120 20.25 23.68 6.19
N VAL A 121 19.11 23.72 5.48
CA VAL A 121 18.95 23.25 4.11
C VAL A 121 18.49 24.42 3.22
N ASP A 122 19.23 24.70 2.16
CA ASP A 122 18.83 25.68 1.14
C ASP A 122 17.78 25.00 0.21
N GLY A 123 16.56 25.51 0.23
CA GLY A 123 15.45 25.04 -0.59
C GLY A 123 15.17 25.90 -1.82
N ARG A 124 16.02 26.89 -2.14
CA ARG A 124 15.78 27.77 -3.29
C ARG A 124 15.71 27.01 -4.60
N GLY A 125 14.66 27.29 -5.37
CA GLY A 125 14.38 26.60 -6.63
C GLY A 125 13.74 25.21 -6.46
N MET A 126 13.51 24.75 -5.23
CA MET A 126 12.88 23.47 -4.93
C MET A 126 11.47 23.65 -4.37
N ARG A 127 10.69 22.57 -4.43
CA ARG A 127 9.36 22.47 -3.85
C ARG A 127 9.36 21.46 -2.70
N LEU A 128 8.70 21.80 -1.63
CA LEU A 128 8.54 20.94 -0.47
C LEU A 128 7.07 20.52 -0.34
N LEU A 129 6.86 19.21 -0.21
CA LEU A 129 5.53 18.58 -0.09
C LEU A 129 5.53 17.59 1.06
N PRO A 130 4.33 17.26 1.60
CA PRO A 130 4.18 16.02 2.35
C PRO A 130 4.60 14.82 1.49
N GLY A 131 5.23 13.83 2.11
CA GLY A 131 5.50 12.54 1.43
C GLY A 131 4.22 11.91 0.87
N TYR A 132 4.29 11.33 -0.29
CA TYR A 132 3.15 10.64 -0.90
C TYR A 132 2.79 9.39 -0.13
N ILE A 133 1.51 9.04 -0.15
CA ILE A 133 0.96 7.85 0.51
C ILE A 133 0.28 7.01 -0.55
N SER A 134 0.86 5.87 -0.88
CA SER A 134 0.22 4.90 -1.76
C SER A 134 -0.94 4.21 -1.05
N MET A 135 -2.05 4.03 -1.77
CA MET A 135 -3.24 3.35 -1.27
C MET A 135 -3.44 2.01 -2.00
N ALA A 136 -4.08 1.06 -1.32
CA ALA A 136 -4.49 -0.21 -1.90
C ALA A 136 -3.35 -0.91 -2.66
N THR A 137 -2.19 -0.98 -2.04
CA THR A 137 -0.98 -1.61 -2.60
C THR A 137 -0.63 -2.90 -1.88
N ALA A 138 0.13 -3.77 -2.55
CA ALA A 138 0.76 -4.96 -1.97
C ALA A 138 2.25 -4.74 -1.67
N LEU A 139 2.70 -3.49 -1.51
CA LEU A 139 4.10 -3.14 -1.29
C LEU A 139 4.65 -3.81 -0.02
N GLY A 140 5.71 -4.59 -0.19
CA GLY A 140 6.33 -5.38 0.88
C GLY A 140 5.68 -6.75 1.12
N LEU A 141 4.50 -7.06 0.53
CA LEU A 141 3.87 -8.38 0.58
C LEU A 141 4.28 -9.29 -0.58
N VAL A 142 4.89 -8.75 -1.62
CA VAL A 142 5.33 -9.51 -2.78
C VAL A 142 6.59 -8.90 -3.39
N GLU A 143 7.57 -9.75 -3.71
CA GLU A 143 8.81 -9.32 -4.37
C GLU A 143 8.76 -9.63 -5.86
N THR A 144 8.29 -10.82 -6.22
CA THR A 144 8.21 -11.28 -7.62
C THR A 144 6.91 -12.04 -7.82
N LEU A 145 5.96 -11.45 -8.54
CA LEU A 145 4.61 -12.00 -8.74
C LEU A 145 4.58 -13.44 -9.29
N GLN A 146 5.58 -13.83 -10.11
CA GLN A 146 5.66 -15.17 -10.68
C GLN A 146 6.27 -16.21 -9.74
N VAL A 147 6.75 -15.80 -8.57
CA VAL A 147 7.42 -16.68 -7.60
C VAL A 147 6.57 -16.78 -6.33
N LYS A 148 5.74 -17.80 -6.25
CA LYS A 148 4.75 -17.94 -5.18
C LYS A 148 5.32 -17.87 -3.75
N VAL A 149 6.55 -18.31 -3.53
CA VAL A 149 7.20 -18.26 -2.20
C VAL A 149 7.60 -16.84 -1.77
N THR A 150 7.44 -15.84 -2.64
CA THR A 150 7.66 -14.43 -2.34
C THR A 150 6.36 -13.62 -2.39
N ASP A 151 5.22 -14.30 -2.38
CA ASP A 151 3.89 -13.69 -2.47
C ASP A 151 3.06 -14.05 -1.23
N ASP A 152 3.05 -13.12 -0.27
CA ASP A 152 2.37 -13.22 1.01
C ASP A 152 1.11 -12.35 1.08
N ARG A 153 0.48 -12.07 -0.08
CA ARG A 153 -0.70 -11.21 -0.16
C ARG A 153 -1.97 -11.85 0.36
N ALA A 154 -2.09 -13.20 0.27
CA ALA A 154 -3.35 -13.88 0.44
C ALA A 154 -3.27 -15.12 1.33
N GLU A 155 -4.26 -15.27 2.20
CA GLU A 155 -4.50 -16.47 2.98
C GLU A 155 -5.46 -17.43 2.27
N THR A 156 -5.46 -18.69 2.72
CA THR A 156 -6.35 -19.74 2.17
C THR A 156 -7.72 -19.66 2.82
N GLY A 157 -8.78 -19.45 2.03
CA GLY A 157 -10.17 -19.38 2.52
C GLY A 157 -10.90 -18.14 2.04
N GLN A 158 -12.07 -17.87 2.64
CA GLN A 158 -12.95 -16.77 2.23
C GLN A 158 -13.02 -15.62 3.24
N PHE A 159 -12.73 -15.88 4.52
CA PHE A 159 -12.93 -14.91 5.59
C PHE A 159 -11.73 -14.90 6.55
N HIS A 160 -10.94 -13.84 6.48
CA HIS A 160 -9.70 -13.64 7.24
C HIS A 160 -9.63 -12.27 7.93
N PRO A 161 -10.69 -11.81 8.62
CA PRO A 161 -10.69 -10.48 9.23
C PRO A 161 -9.59 -10.30 10.29
N GLU A 162 -9.01 -11.38 10.81
CA GLU A 162 -7.90 -11.40 11.77
C GLU A 162 -6.53 -11.13 11.14
N THR A 163 -6.37 -11.43 9.85
CA THR A 163 -5.11 -11.27 9.13
C THR A 163 -4.75 -9.80 9.02
N ARG A 164 -3.50 -9.45 9.30
CA ARG A 164 -2.96 -8.09 9.17
C ARG A 164 -1.89 -8.04 8.11
N ALA A 165 -2.03 -7.15 7.15
CA ALA A 165 -1.01 -6.96 6.12
C ALA A 165 0.37 -6.68 6.71
N SER A 166 0.47 -5.87 7.79
CA SER A 166 1.76 -5.49 8.39
C SER A 166 2.60 -6.67 8.85
N ILE A 167 2.00 -7.80 9.27
CA ILE A 167 2.75 -8.94 9.80
C ILE A 167 3.55 -9.67 8.70
N ALA A 168 3.02 -9.66 7.48
CA ALA A 168 3.64 -10.33 6.33
C ALA A 168 4.58 -9.42 5.52
N ILE A 169 4.71 -8.14 5.90
CA ILE A 169 5.59 -7.22 5.17
C ILE A 169 7.04 -7.61 5.37
N ASN A 170 7.76 -7.75 4.26
CA ASN A 170 9.20 -7.88 4.23
C ASN A 170 9.86 -6.50 4.39
N PRO A 171 10.50 -6.17 5.53
CA PRO A 171 11.17 -4.89 5.71
C PRO A 171 12.38 -4.70 4.80
N ASP A 172 12.95 -5.80 4.31
CA ASP A 172 14.09 -5.82 3.39
C ASP A 172 13.68 -5.84 1.91
N SER A 173 12.42 -5.59 1.59
CA SER A 173 11.93 -5.54 0.22
C SER A 173 12.68 -4.51 -0.62
N ASP A 174 13.20 -4.92 -1.78
CA ASP A 174 13.82 -4.02 -2.75
C ASP A 174 12.82 -3.00 -3.35
N LEU A 175 11.50 -3.23 -3.19
CA LEU A 175 10.46 -2.34 -3.70
C LEU A 175 10.24 -1.11 -2.81
N LEU A 176 10.51 -1.19 -1.49
CA LEU A 176 10.39 -0.06 -0.57
C LEU A 176 11.30 1.11 -0.98
N PRO A 177 12.62 0.92 -1.19
CA PRO A 177 13.49 2.01 -1.66
C PRO A 177 13.15 2.51 -3.05
N VAL A 178 12.61 1.67 -3.93
CA VAL A 178 12.15 2.10 -5.26
C VAL A 178 10.97 3.07 -5.14
N ALA A 179 9.99 2.76 -4.29
CA ALA A 179 8.84 3.64 -4.03
C ALA A 179 9.29 4.97 -3.39
N ARG A 180 10.23 4.94 -2.42
CA ARG A 180 10.80 6.16 -1.78
C ARG A 180 11.42 7.12 -2.77
N MET A 181 12.12 6.60 -3.78
CA MET A 181 12.71 7.44 -4.83
C MET A 181 11.67 8.20 -5.65
N GLY A 182 10.44 7.66 -5.75
CA GLY A 182 9.28 8.33 -6.33
C GLY A 182 8.58 9.31 -5.40
N GLY A 183 9.06 9.47 -4.16
CA GLY A 183 8.45 10.33 -3.14
C GLY A 183 7.38 9.67 -2.30
N VAL A 184 7.13 8.38 -2.48
CA VAL A 184 6.21 7.60 -1.63
C VAL A 184 6.89 7.28 -0.31
N LEU A 185 6.40 7.85 0.77
CA LEU A 185 6.99 7.68 2.10
C LEU A 185 6.09 6.89 3.06
N GLY A 186 4.84 6.70 2.67
CA GLY A 186 3.88 5.86 3.38
C GLY A 186 3.07 5.01 2.41
N ALA A 187 2.54 3.88 2.87
CA ALA A 187 1.69 3.01 2.08
C ALA A 187 0.58 2.37 2.94
N VAL A 188 -0.63 2.36 2.42
CA VAL A 188 -1.73 1.57 2.98
C VAL A 188 -1.76 0.23 2.23
N VAL A 189 -1.16 -0.76 2.87
CA VAL A 189 -0.96 -2.10 2.30
C VAL A 189 -2.20 -2.94 2.55
N PHE A 190 -2.71 -3.57 1.50
CA PHE A 190 -3.91 -4.39 1.54
C PHE A 190 -3.55 -5.88 1.47
N PRO A 191 -4.13 -6.70 2.36
CA PRO A 191 -4.15 -8.14 2.11
C PRO A 191 -5.14 -8.44 0.99
N GLU A 192 -4.91 -9.51 0.27
CA GLU A 192 -5.75 -10.00 -0.81
C GLU A 192 -6.34 -11.37 -0.45
N GLY A 193 -7.16 -11.92 -1.35
CA GLY A 193 -7.74 -13.26 -1.19
C GLY A 193 -9.07 -13.29 -0.44
N GLY A 194 -9.93 -14.23 -0.83
CA GLY A 194 -11.25 -14.40 -0.23
C GLY A 194 -12.23 -13.25 -0.46
N LEU A 195 -13.27 -13.22 0.37
CA LEU A 195 -14.31 -12.18 0.40
C LEU A 195 -14.00 -11.11 1.48
N MET A 196 -13.53 -11.53 2.65
CA MET A 196 -12.92 -10.64 3.65
C MET A 196 -11.43 -10.94 3.71
N CYS A 197 -10.64 -10.04 3.13
CA CYS A 197 -9.22 -10.27 2.90
C CYS A 197 -8.37 -10.11 4.17
N GLY A 198 -8.81 -9.25 5.11
CA GLY A 198 -8.09 -8.95 6.35
C GLY A 198 -8.03 -7.46 6.66
N GLN A 199 -7.11 -7.08 7.55
CA GLN A 199 -6.87 -5.70 7.95
C GLN A 199 -5.80 -5.08 7.07
N ALA A 200 -6.14 -3.99 6.39
CA ALA A 200 -5.15 -3.11 5.78
C ALA A 200 -4.25 -2.50 6.86
N SER A 201 -3.00 -2.23 6.51
CA SER A 201 -2.04 -1.62 7.41
C SER A 201 -1.39 -0.40 6.77
N LEU A 202 -1.35 0.73 7.49
CA LEU A 202 -0.54 1.88 7.07
C LEU A 202 0.89 1.69 7.59
N ILE A 203 1.83 1.72 6.67
CA ILE A 203 3.26 1.63 6.97
C ILE A 203 4.00 2.90 6.54
N ARG A 204 5.11 3.17 7.21
CA ARG A 204 6.18 4.05 6.69
C ARG A 204 7.17 3.20 5.91
N LEU A 205 7.87 3.79 4.94
CA LEU A 205 8.75 3.03 4.07
C LEU A 205 10.22 3.05 4.53
N ASP A 206 10.47 3.13 5.86
CA ASP A 206 11.81 3.07 6.44
C ASP A 206 11.77 2.54 7.87
N GLY A 207 12.43 1.42 8.14
CA GLY A 207 12.45 0.77 9.45
C GLY A 207 13.25 -0.54 9.42
N TRP A 208 13.60 -1.08 10.59
CA TRP A 208 14.39 -2.31 10.74
C TRP A 208 13.52 -3.57 10.70
N ASN A 209 12.29 -3.46 11.15
CA ASN A 209 11.37 -4.58 11.28
C ASN A 209 9.92 -4.11 11.06
N VAL A 210 8.98 -5.03 11.12
CA VAL A 210 7.55 -4.76 10.90
C VAL A 210 6.97 -3.78 11.91
N ASP A 211 7.43 -3.79 13.17
CA ASP A 211 6.95 -2.87 14.21
C ASP A 211 7.42 -1.44 13.94
N ASP A 212 8.66 -1.28 13.43
CA ASP A 212 9.18 0.01 13.00
C ASP A 212 8.42 0.55 11.78
N LEU A 213 8.03 -0.33 10.85
CA LEU A 213 7.29 0.05 9.64
C LEU A 213 5.84 0.38 9.95
N ALA A 214 5.16 -0.40 10.79
CA ALA A 214 3.73 -0.29 11.03
C ALA A 214 3.36 0.98 11.79
N LEU A 215 2.81 1.95 11.07
CA LEU A 215 2.30 3.19 11.66
C LEU A 215 0.89 3.02 12.22
N ARG A 216 0.07 2.25 11.53
CA ARG A 216 -1.28 1.85 11.94
C ARG A 216 -1.54 0.41 11.45
N PRO A 217 -1.31 -0.60 12.30
CA PRO A 217 -1.45 -2.02 11.92
C PRO A 217 -2.85 -2.40 11.46
N ASP A 218 -3.88 -1.83 12.10
CA ASP A 218 -5.29 -2.04 11.78
C ASP A 218 -5.87 -0.75 11.17
N ALA A 219 -5.53 -0.47 9.90
CA ALA A 219 -5.96 0.75 9.21
C ALA A 219 -7.38 0.64 8.63
N GLY A 220 -7.94 -0.56 8.54
CA GLY A 220 -9.30 -0.84 8.11
C GLY A 220 -9.49 -2.23 7.55
N LEU A 221 -10.73 -2.72 7.58
CA LEU A 221 -11.09 -4.04 7.04
C LEU A 221 -11.22 -3.99 5.52
N VAL A 222 -10.62 -4.95 4.82
CA VAL A 222 -10.70 -5.07 3.35
C VAL A 222 -11.71 -6.14 2.96
N ILE A 223 -12.67 -5.76 2.13
CA ILE A 223 -13.72 -6.65 1.61
C ILE A 223 -13.73 -6.57 0.08
N ARG A 224 -13.69 -7.72 -0.57
CA ARG A 224 -13.94 -7.85 -1.99
C ARG A 224 -15.43 -8.07 -2.22
N TRP A 225 -16.11 -7.05 -2.75
CA TRP A 225 -17.55 -7.14 -2.96
C TRP A 225 -17.86 -7.95 -4.22
N PRO A 226 -18.80 -8.90 -4.16
CA PRO A 226 -19.18 -9.69 -5.32
C PRO A 226 -19.67 -8.81 -6.48
N ALA A 227 -19.24 -9.13 -7.70
CA ALA A 227 -19.65 -8.39 -8.90
C ALA A 227 -21.18 -8.51 -9.10
N THR A 228 -21.84 -7.40 -9.42
CA THR A 228 -23.29 -7.36 -9.70
C THR A 228 -23.64 -7.76 -11.12
N GLU A 229 -22.68 -7.67 -12.02
CA GLU A 229 -22.83 -7.98 -13.43
C GLU A 229 -21.96 -9.19 -13.78
N PRO A 230 -22.44 -10.11 -14.63
CA PRO A 230 -21.62 -11.22 -15.09
C PRO A 230 -20.44 -10.71 -15.91
N ALA A 231 -19.30 -11.35 -15.76
CA ALA A 231 -18.13 -11.03 -16.55
C ALA A 231 -18.40 -11.31 -18.03
N PRO A 232 -17.90 -10.46 -18.94
CA PRO A 232 -18.15 -10.63 -20.37
C PRO A 232 -17.53 -11.95 -20.89
N ARG A 233 -18.11 -12.49 -21.96
CA ARG A 233 -17.72 -13.80 -22.53
C ARG A 233 -16.25 -13.87 -22.98
N TRP A 234 -15.65 -12.74 -23.34
CA TRP A 234 -14.23 -12.70 -23.68
C TRP A 234 -13.30 -12.85 -22.46
N ALA A 235 -13.79 -12.49 -21.26
CA ALA A 235 -13.03 -12.57 -20.03
C ALA A 235 -13.21 -13.91 -19.30
N THR A 236 -14.31 -14.63 -19.60
CA THR A 236 -14.60 -15.94 -18.97
C THR A 236 -15.49 -16.81 -19.85
N SER A 237 -15.28 -18.12 -19.81
CA SER A 237 -16.15 -19.11 -20.42
C SER A 237 -17.29 -19.57 -19.49
N ARG A 238 -17.39 -19.01 -18.25
CA ARG A 238 -18.42 -19.38 -17.27
C ARG A 238 -19.80 -18.90 -17.72
N ASP A 239 -20.78 -19.73 -17.47
CA ASP A 239 -22.19 -19.43 -17.70
C ASP A 239 -22.62 -18.23 -16.82
N PRO A 240 -23.33 -17.22 -17.38
CA PRO A 240 -23.87 -16.11 -16.59
C PRO A 240 -24.76 -16.52 -15.43
N ASP A 241 -25.63 -17.55 -15.61
CA ASP A 241 -26.50 -18.03 -14.56
C ASP A 241 -25.71 -18.61 -13.37
N LYS A 242 -24.62 -19.30 -13.64
CA LYS A 242 -23.70 -19.80 -12.60
C LYS A 242 -22.98 -18.67 -11.89
N GLN A 243 -22.60 -17.63 -12.60
CA GLN A 243 -21.99 -16.43 -11.99
C GLN A 243 -22.98 -15.75 -11.03
N ASP A 244 -24.27 -15.70 -11.37
CA ASP A 244 -25.32 -15.15 -10.53
C ASP A 244 -25.57 -16.00 -9.28
N GLU A 245 -25.54 -17.31 -9.40
CA GLU A 245 -25.59 -18.23 -8.24
C GLU A 245 -24.39 -18.05 -7.32
N GLU A 246 -23.17 -17.99 -7.88
CA GLU A 246 -21.93 -17.75 -7.14
C GLU A 246 -21.97 -16.42 -6.39
N ARG A 247 -22.44 -15.35 -7.04
CA ARG A 247 -22.64 -14.03 -6.43
C ARG A 247 -23.62 -14.11 -5.26
N THR A 248 -24.78 -14.73 -5.47
CA THR A 248 -25.81 -14.87 -4.43
C THR A 248 -25.28 -15.62 -3.21
N LYS A 249 -24.56 -16.73 -3.43
CA LYS A 249 -23.90 -17.48 -2.37
C LYS A 249 -22.85 -16.67 -1.63
N ALA A 250 -22.05 -15.88 -2.37
CA ALA A 250 -21.03 -15.01 -1.77
C ALA A 250 -21.66 -13.94 -0.88
N LEU A 251 -22.72 -13.26 -1.34
CA LEU A 251 -23.45 -12.26 -0.54
C LEU A 251 -24.10 -12.88 0.70
N GLN A 252 -24.70 -14.06 0.57
CA GLN A 252 -25.26 -14.79 1.72
C GLN A 252 -24.17 -15.15 2.72
N SER A 253 -23.00 -15.59 2.26
CA SER A 253 -21.86 -15.94 3.11
C SER A 253 -21.32 -14.72 3.87
N ILE A 254 -21.17 -13.57 3.20
CA ILE A 254 -20.77 -12.31 3.84
C ILE A 254 -21.79 -11.93 4.94
N ASN A 255 -23.09 -11.94 4.61
CA ASN A 255 -24.13 -11.59 5.57
C ASN A 255 -24.15 -12.54 6.77
N SER A 256 -24.08 -13.85 6.53
CA SER A 256 -24.03 -14.84 7.61
C SER A 256 -22.83 -14.65 8.52
N PHE A 257 -21.66 -14.38 7.96
CA PHE A 257 -20.45 -14.14 8.73
C PHE A 257 -20.53 -12.86 9.59
N VAL A 258 -21.11 -11.79 9.03
CA VAL A 258 -21.33 -10.53 9.77
C VAL A 258 -22.37 -10.69 10.87
N GLU A 259 -23.47 -11.43 10.65
CA GLU A 259 -24.43 -11.71 11.71
C GLU A 259 -23.83 -12.57 12.84
N GLN A 260 -22.97 -13.54 12.53
CA GLN A 260 -22.20 -14.27 13.53
C GLN A 260 -21.28 -13.35 14.34
N ALA A 261 -20.59 -12.42 13.66
CA ALA A 261 -19.74 -11.44 14.33
C ALA A 261 -20.54 -10.52 15.28
N LYS A 262 -21.73 -10.06 14.86
CA LYS A 262 -22.63 -9.26 15.71
C LYS A 262 -23.08 -10.03 16.94
N ALA A 263 -23.54 -11.26 16.74
CA ALA A 263 -23.99 -12.13 17.85
C ALA A 263 -22.87 -12.38 18.85
N TYR A 264 -21.66 -12.69 18.34
CA TYR A 264 -20.46 -12.88 19.18
C TYR A 264 -20.12 -11.60 19.97
N ILE A 265 -20.05 -10.44 19.31
CA ILE A 265 -19.71 -9.17 19.94
C ILE A 265 -20.71 -8.84 21.06
N ALA A 266 -22.00 -8.98 20.79
CA ALA A 266 -23.06 -8.75 21.79
C ALA A 266 -22.98 -9.70 22.98
N ALA A 267 -22.75 -11.00 22.73
CA ALA A 267 -22.58 -11.98 23.77
C ALA A 267 -21.35 -11.69 24.64
N ARG A 268 -20.23 -11.39 24.01
CA ARG A 268 -18.99 -11.12 24.73
C ARG A 268 -18.99 -9.79 25.48
N ASP A 269 -19.69 -8.79 24.99
CA ASP A 269 -19.90 -7.51 25.71
C ASP A 269 -20.77 -7.72 26.96
N SER A 270 -21.67 -8.73 26.95
CA SER A 270 -22.51 -9.10 28.09
C SER A 270 -21.80 -10.05 29.08
N ASP A 271 -20.96 -10.95 28.56
CA ASP A 271 -20.21 -11.94 29.35
C ASP A 271 -18.73 -12.00 28.89
N PRO A 272 -17.81 -11.28 29.52
CA PRO A 272 -16.39 -11.31 29.20
C PRO A 272 -15.68 -12.67 29.39
N THR A 273 -16.34 -13.65 30.02
CA THR A 273 -15.78 -15.00 30.21
C THR A 273 -15.86 -15.86 28.93
N ILE A 274 -16.68 -15.46 27.97
CA ILE A 274 -16.75 -16.13 26.65
C ILE A 274 -15.35 -16.08 26.00
N ALA A 275 -14.87 -17.24 25.54
CA ALA A 275 -13.55 -17.32 24.88
C ALA A 275 -13.43 -16.38 23.67
N PRO A 276 -12.31 -15.65 23.50
CA PRO A 276 -12.15 -14.74 22.38
C PRO A 276 -12.00 -15.48 21.05
N ASP A 277 -12.85 -15.09 20.06
CA ASP A 277 -12.64 -15.42 18.65
C ASP A 277 -11.95 -14.25 17.97
N ILE A 278 -10.68 -14.43 17.61
CA ILE A 278 -9.83 -13.36 17.08
C ILE A 278 -10.40 -12.78 15.77
N ARG A 279 -11.11 -13.58 14.97
CA ARG A 279 -11.73 -13.12 13.73
C ARG A 279 -12.77 -12.03 14.01
N PHE A 280 -13.67 -12.28 14.93
CA PHE A 280 -14.73 -11.35 15.28
C PHE A 280 -14.24 -10.18 16.13
N GLU A 281 -13.24 -10.39 16.99
CA GLU A 281 -12.61 -9.29 17.73
C GLU A 281 -11.99 -8.26 16.78
N ARG A 282 -11.37 -8.70 15.67
CA ARG A 282 -10.80 -7.81 14.67
C ARG A 282 -11.82 -7.04 13.84
N MET A 283 -13.06 -7.49 13.79
CA MET A 283 -14.14 -6.77 13.12
C MET A 283 -14.76 -5.67 13.99
N ARG A 284 -14.55 -5.69 15.29
CA ARG A 284 -15.23 -4.83 16.27
C ARG A 284 -15.15 -3.34 15.94
N THR A 285 -13.96 -2.82 15.63
CA THR A 285 -13.76 -1.40 15.30
C THR A 285 -14.42 -1.00 13.99
N ALA A 286 -14.37 -1.86 12.98
CA ALA A 286 -15.05 -1.67 11.69
C ALA A 286 -16.57 -1.66 11.86
N MET A 287 -17.12 -2.58 12.65
CA MET A 287 -18.57 -2.66 12.92
C MET A 287 -19.10 -1.52 13.78
N ARG A 288 -18.24 -0.86 14.56
CA ARG A 288 -18.58 0.36 15.31
C ARG A 288 -18.38 1.65 14.50
N GLY A 289 -17.94 1.55 13.23
CA GLY A 289 -17.63 2.70 12.40
C GLY A 289 -16.38 3.48 12.84
N GLU A 290 -15.55 2.92 13.72
CA GLU A 290 -14.33 3.55 14.22
C GLU A 290 -13.19 3.49 13.20
N THR A 291 -13.08 2.36 12.48
CA THR A 291 -12.15 2.17 11.37
C THR A 291 -12.90 2.03 10.04
N PRO A 292 -12.28 2.43 8.91
CA PRO A 292 -12.91 2.27 7.60
C PRO A 292 -13.07 0.80 7.20
N VAL A 293 -14.05 0.55 6.32
CA VAL A 293 -14.18 -0.70 5.58
C VAL A 293 -13.89 -0.40 4.11
N PHE A 294 -12.76 -0.86 3.64
CA PHE A 294 -12.36 -0.76 2.23
C PHE A 294 -13.10 -1.81 1.42
N ILE A 295 -13.91 -1.38 0.46
CA ILE A 295 -14.74 -2.28 -0.34
C ILE A 295 -14.31 -2.18 -1.79
N GLU A 296 -13.69 -3.26 -2.30
CA GLU A 296 -13.34 -3.35 -3.71
C GLU A 296 -14.62 -3.48 -4.55
N ALA A 297 -14.95 -2.40 -5.26
CA ALA A 297 -16.14 -2.30 -6.09
C ALA A 297 -15.90 -1.39 -7.28
N SER A 298 -16.35 -1.81 -8.46
CA SER A 298 -16.05 -1.12 -9.73
C SER A 298 -17.29 -0.63 -10.47
N SER A 299 -18.32 -1.45 -10.68
CA SER A 299 -19.53 -1.02 -11.38
C SER A 299 -20.48 -0.25 -10.47
N ALA A 300 -21.36 0.56 -11.04
CA ALA A 300 -22.34 1.37 -10.31
C ALA A 300 -23.21 0.53 -9.38
N GLY A 301 -23.79 -0.57 -9.87
CA GLY A 301 -24.62 -1.48 -9.08
C GLY A 301 -23.83 -2.17 -7.97
N GLN A 302 -22.56 -2.52 -8.21
CA GLN A 302 -21.68 -3.09 -7.21
C GLN A 302 -21.40 -2.08 -6.07
N ILE A 303 -21.09 -0.83 -6.43
CA ILE A 303 -20.83 0.27 -5.48
C ILE A 303 -22.08 0.58 -4.67
N GLU A 304 -23.23 0.72 -5.34
CA GLU A 304 -24.51 0.99 -4.66
C GLU A 304 -24.84 -0.07 -3.61
N SER A 305 -24.82 -1.35 -4.02
CA SER A 305 -25.13 -2.45 -3.12
C SER A 305 -24.16 -2.52 -1.93
N ALA A 306 -22.86 -2.31 -2.17
CA ALA A 306 -21.82 -2.31 -1.14
C ALA A 306 -22.01 -1.17 -0.12
N VAL A 307 -22.26 0.06 -0.61
CA VAL A 307 -22.45 1.25 0.24
C VAL A 307 -23.72 1.12 1.07
N LEU A 308 -24.82 0.71 0.45
CA LEU A 308 -26.09 0.52 1.18
C LEU A 308 -25.96 -0.56 2.26
N TRP A 309 -25.29 -1.67 1.94
CA TRP A 309 -25.01 -2.73 2.90
C TRP A 309 -24.17 -2.24 4.09
N ALA A 310 -23.03 -1.60 3.83
CA ALA A 310 -22.11 -1.15 4.86
C ALA A 310 -22.75 -0.07 5.76
N THR A 311 -23.44 0.90 5.16
CA THR A 311 -24.10 1.98 5.91
C THR A 311 -25.27 1.50 6.75
N LYS A 312 -26.03 0.49 6.28
CA LYS A 312 -27.08 -0.17 7.09
C LYS A 312 -26.51 -0.82 8.35
N LEU A 313 -25.25 -1.29 8.28
CA LEU A 313 -24.54 -1.90 9.40
C LEU A 313 -23.83 -0.89 10.32
N GLY A 314 -23.91 0.42 10.03
CA GLY A 314 -23.19 1.45 10.78
C GLY A 314 -21.71 1.54 10.49
N MET A 315 -21.22 0.82 9.47
CA MET A 315 -19.83 0.86 9.04
C MET A 315 -19.50 2.10 8.23
N ARG A 316 -18.21 2.43 8.11
CA ARG A 316 -17.69 3.53 7.29
C ARG A 316 -17.09 2.99 6.00
N PRO A 317 -17.86 2.88 4.89
CA PRO A 317 -17.33 2.38 3.63
C PRO A 317 -16.36 3.35 2.96
N VAL A 318 -15.36 2.79 2.31
CA VAL A 318 -14.45 3.44 1.37
C VAL A 318 -14.44 2.59 0.12
N ILE A 319 -14.81 3.14 -1.02
CA ILE A 319 -14.81 2.39 -2.28
C ILE A 319 -13.40 2.35 -2.86
N VAL A 320 -12.96 1.16 -3.27
CA VAL A 320 -11.68 0.93 -3.94
C VAL A 320 -11.97 0.43 -5.36
N GLY A 321 -11.44 1.12 -6.37
CA GLY A 321 -11.77 0.93 -7.78
C GLY A 321 -12.58 2.08 -8.35
N GLY A 322 -13.91 2.04 -8.20
CA GLY A 322 -14.79 3.20 -8.37
C GLY A 322 -15.07 3.64 -9.80
N GLN A 323 -14.89 2.80 -10.83
CA GLN A 323 -15.12 3.19 -12.24
C GLN A 323 -16.55 3.68 -12.50
N GLY A 324 -17.55 3.01 -11.91
CA GLY A 324 -18.97 3.40 -11.99
C GLY A 324 -19.42 4.38 -10.88
N ALA A 325 -18.49 4.93 -10.08
CA ALA A 325 -18.83 5.84 -8.99
C ALA A 325 -19.52 7.14 -9.45
N PRO A 326 -19.22 7.74 -10.62
CA PRO A 326 -19.96 8.91 -11.09
C PRO A 326 -21.46 8.69 -11.25
N GLU A 327 -21.92 7.48 -11.56
CA GLU A 327 -23.32 7.13 -11.77
C GLU A 327 -24.11 7.06 -10.46
N VAL A 328 -23.43 6.86 -9.34
CA VAL A 328 -23.99 6.79 -7.98
C VAL A 328 -23.48 7.92 -7.07
N ALA A 329 -23.06 9.03 -7.67
CA ALA A 329 -22.42 10.15 -6.98
C ALA A 329 -23.25 10.73 -5.85
N ASP A 330 -24.57 10.84 -6.01
CA ASP A 330 -25.47 11.38 -4.98
C ASP A 330 -25.50 10.49 -3.73
N LEU A 331 -25.46 9.18 -3.90
CA LEU A 331 -25.34 8.23 -2.79
C LEU A 331 -24.01 8.42 -2.05
N LEU A 332 -22.91 8.44 -2.80
CA LEU A 332 -21.56 8.59 -2.23
C LEU A 332 -21.42 9.91 -1.47
N ARG A 333 -21.89 11.00 -2.08
CA ARG A 333 -21.85 12.34 -1.46
C ARG A 333 -22.73 12.42 -0.19
N SER A 334 -23.98 11.91 -0.26
CA SER A 334 -24.92 11.97 0.88
C SER A 334 -24.45 11.16 2.09
N ARG A 335 -23.57 10.16 1.87
CA ARG A 335 -22.99 9.28 2.91
C ARG A 335 -21.53 9.59 3.23
N ASP A 336 -20.96 10.66 2.65
CA ASP A 336 -19.53 11.04 2.77
C ASP A 336 -18.57 9.88 2.47
N VAL A 337 -18.88 9.07 1.44
CA VAL A 337 -18.09 7.90 1.04
C VAL A 337 -16.97 8.34 0.11
N PRO A 338 -15.69 8.22 0.50
CA PRO A 338 -14.57 8.50 -0.38
C PRO A 338 -14.33 7.36 -1.37
N VAL A 339 -13.69 7.70 -2.48
CA VAL A 339 -13.30 6.75 -3.53
C VAL A 339 -11.79 6.72 -3.68
N VAL A 340 -11.19 5.56 -3.58
CA VAL A 340 -9.80 5.27 -3.96
C VAL A 340 -9.82 4.82 -5.41
N VAL A 341 -9.47 5.72 -6.33
CA VAL A 341 -9.38 5.42 -7.75
C VAL A 341 -8.10 4.62 -8.01
N THR A 342 -8.25 3.39 -8.45
CA THR A 342 -7.13 2.51 -8.75
C THR A 342 -6.78 2.56 -10.23
N GLY A 343 -5.53 2.95 -10.56
CA GLY A 343 -5.00 2.89 -11.91
C GLY A 343 -5.56 3.93 -12.87
N VAL A 344 -5.24 5.22 -12.66
CA VAL A 344 -5.60 6.28 -13.61
C VAL A 344 -5.01 6.02 -15.00
N MET A 345 -3.78 5.51 -15.07
CA MET A 345 -3.09 5.19 -16.33
C MET A 345 -3.36 3.74 -16.76
N ARG A 346 -4.60 3.43 -17.12
CA ARG A 346 -5.01 2.11 -17.62
C ARG A 346 -5.93 2.22 -18.81
N LEU A 347 -6.21 1.11 -19.46
CA LEU A 347 -7.22 1.04 -20.51
C LEU A 347 -8.64 1.07 -19.91
N PRO A 348 -9.64 1.52 -20.68
CA PRO A 348 -11.05 1.37 -20.33
C PRO A 348 -11.40 -0.08 -20.00
N ARG A 349 -12.34 -0.26 -19.09
CA ARG A 349 -12.77 -1.61 -18.68
C ARG A 349 -13.72 -2.25 -19.68
N PHE A 350 -14.54 -1.43 -20.32
CA PHE A 350 -15.55 -1.88 -21.25
C PHE A 350 -15.33 -1.23 -22.64
N GLU A 351 -15.69 -1.96 -23.71
CA GLU A 351 -15.52 -1.48 -25.11
C GLU A 351 -16.32 -0.21 -25.42
N HIS A 352 -17.43 0.01 -24.71
CA HIS A 352 -18.28 1.19 -24.92
C HIS A 352 -17.79 2.43 -24.15
N GLU A 353 -16.82 2.28 -23.26
CA GLU A 353 -16.24 3.42 -22.53
C GLU A 353 -15.33 4.25 -23.46
N PRO A 354 -15.32 5.58 -23.31
CA PRO A 354 -14.32 6.42 -23.95
C PRO A 354 -12.91 5.98 -23.56
N TYR A 355 -11.94 6.12 -24.49
CA TYR A 355 -10.55 5.73 -24.24
C TYR A 355 -9.93 6.45 -23.02
N ASP A 356 -10.43 7.63 -22.69
CA ASP A 356 -9.98 8.49 -21.61
C ASP A 356 -10.79 8.33 -20.30
N ALA A 357 -11.73 7.38 -20.26
CA ALA A 357 -12.57 7.16 -19.08
C ALA A 357 -11.78 7.00 -17.78
N PRO A 358 -10.68 6.20 -17.71
CA PRO A 358 -9.87 6.09 -16.51
C PRO A 358 -9.12 7.39 -16.16
N TYR A 359 -8.68 8.13 -17.16
CA TYR A 359 -7.90 9.37 -16.98
C TYR A 359 -8.76 10.50 -16.44
N THR A 360 -10.01 10.60 -16.90
CA THR A 360 -10.98 11.63 -16.50
C THR A 360 -11.68 11.32 -15.17
N LEU A 361 -11.68 10.06 -14.72
CA LEU A 361 -12.42 9.60 -13.54
C LEU A 361 -12.12 10.42 -12.26
N PRO A 362 -10.87 10.68 -11.87
CA PRO A 362 -10.59 11.48 -10.67
C PRO A 362 -11.16 12.90 -10.76
N ALA A 363 -11.03 13.55 -11.93
CA ALA A 363 -11.57 14.89 -12.17
C ALA A 363 -13.10 14.92 -12.10
N ARG A 364 -13.78 13.94 -12.69
CA ARG A 364 -15.23 13.79 -12.66
C ARG A 364 -15.75 13.63 -11.23
N LEU A 365 -15.11 12.76 -10.43
CA LEU A 365 -15.47 12.54 -9.05
C LEU A 365 -15.26 13.79 -8.19
N ALA A 366 -14.13 14.48 -8.36
CA ALA A 366 -13.85 15.73 -7.68
C ALA A 366 -14.88 16.81 -8.01
N ALA A 367 -15.26 16.96 -9.30
CA ALA A 367 -16.30 17.89 -9.74
C ALA A 367 -17.69 17.58 -9.16
N LEU A 368 -17.97 16.30 -8.87
CA LEU A 368 -19.19 15.85 -8.20
C LEU A 368 -19.13 16.00 -6.66
N GLY A 369 -18.04 16.56 -6.12
CA GLY A 369 -17.87 16.78 -4.69
C GLY A 369 -17.53 15.52 -3.89
N ILE A 370 -17.05 14.47 -4.55
CA ILE A 370 -16.61 13.22 -3.92
C ILE A 370 -15.15 13.34 -3.54
N ARG A 371 -14.79 12.91 -2.33
CA ARG A 371 -13.38 12.84 -1.91
C ARG A 371 -12.67 11.71 -2.64
N VAL A 372 -11.53 12.03 -3.25
CA VAL A 372 -10.75 11.10 -4.07
C VAL A 372 -9.37 10.89 -3.47
N ALA A 373 -8.97 9.64 -3.33
CA ALA A 373 -7.56 9.24 -3.24
C ALA A 373 -7.18 8.51 -4.54
N ILE A 374 -5.92 8.62 -4.95
CA ILE A 374 -5.39 7.96 -6.15
C ILE A 374 -4.43 6.87 -5.71
N ALA A 375 -4.60 5.69 -6.28
CA ALA A 375 -3.70 4.55 -6.17
C ALA A 375 -3.19 4.14 -7.56
N THR A 376 -2.03 3.55 -7.64
CA THR A 376 -1.48 3.07 -8.92
C THR A 376 -2.31 1.92 -9.48
N GLY A 377 -2.80 1.04 -8.59
CA GLY A 377 -3.68 -0.08 -8.95
C GLY A 377 -3.02 -1.17 -9.77
N ASP A 378 -1.70 -1.14 -9.87
CA ASP A 378 -0.86 -2.06 -10.61
C ASP A 378 0.05 -2.86 -9.66
N GLU A 379 1.07 -3.48 -10.22
CA GLU A 379 2.13 -4.13 -9.44
C GLU A 379 2.79 -3.14 -8.47
N PRO A 380 3.18 -3.57 -7.25
CA PRO A 380 3.78 -2.69 -6.23
C PRO A 380 5.05 -1.98 -6.70
N SER A 381 5.76 -2.55 -7.67
CA SER A 381 6.92 -1.90 -8.31
C SER A 381 6.56 -0.58 -9.00
N ASN A 382 5.30 -0.35 -9.34
CA ASN A 382 4.78 0.85 -9.99
C ASN A 382 4.35 1.94 -9.00
N ASP A 383 4.36 1.69 -7.69
CA ASP A 383 4.03 2.71 -6.67
C ASP A 383 4.91 3.96 -6.78
N ARG A 384 6.15 3.80 -7.25
CA ARG A 384 7.03 4.93 -7.60
C ARG A 384 6.42 5.93 -8.60
N ASN A 385 5.40 5.51 -9.35
CA ASN A 385 4.73 6.32 -10.39
C ASN A 385 3.47 7.02 -9.85
N LEU A 386 3.25 7.07 -8.53
CA LEU A 386 2.04 7.64 -7.94
C LEU A 386 1.84 9.11 -8.33
N ALA A 387 2.93 9.90 -8.35
CA ALA A 387 2.89 11.29 -8.79
C ALA A 387 2.45 11.44 -10.26
N GLN A 388 2.84 10.50 -11.13
CA GLN A 388 2.45 10.49 -12.54
C GLN A 388 0.97 10.17 -12.72
N HIS A 389 0.38 9.32 -11.88
CA HIS A 389 -1.08 9.09 -11.85
C HIS A 389 -1.83 10.37 -11.46
N ALA A 390 -1.34 11.12 -10.46
CA ALA A 390 -1.89 12.42 -10.09
C ALA A 390 -1.70 13.46 -11.21
N ALA A 391 -0.53 13.48 -11.88
CA ALA A 391 -0.26 14.35 -13.02
C ALA A 391 -1.22 14.08 -14.18
N MET A 392 -1.49 12.81 -14.48
CA MET A 392 -2.46 12.42 -15.50
C MET A 392 -3.87 12.92 -15.15
N ALA A 393 -4.29 12.79 -13.89
CA ALA A 393 -5.56 13.32 -13.43
C ALA A 393 -5.66 14.86 -13.65
N VAL A 394 -4.56 15.60 -13.40
CA VAL A 394 -4.49 17.04 -13.67
C VAL A 394 -4.58 17.34 -15.17
N ALA A 395 -3.87 16.58 -16.01
CA ALA A 395 -3.91 16.75 -17.47
C ALA A 395 -5.32 16.53 -18.02
N TYR A 396 -6.15 15.74 -17.33
CA TYR A 396 -7.54 15.46 -17.68
C TYR A 396 -8.56 16.23 -16.83
N GLY A 397 -8.15 17.35 -16.22
CA GLY A 397 -9.06 18.35 -15.66
C GLY A 397 -9.23 18.32 -14.13
N MET A 398 -8.51 17.50 -13.40
CA MET A 398 -8.52 17.57 -11.94
C MET A 398 -7.76 18.81 -11.45
N PRO A 399 -8.31 19.63 -10.55
CA PRO A 399 -7.56 20.72 -9.91
C PRO A 399 -6.26 20.20 -9.27
N ARG A 400 -5.16 20.93 -9.48
CA ARG A 400 -3.81 20.51 -9.04
C ARG A 400 -3.71 20.26 -7.54
N ASP A 401 -4.29 21.14 -6.75
CA ASP A 401 -4.30 21.02 -5.28
C ASP A 401 -5.06 19.76 -4.81
N LEU A 402 -6.16 19.42 -5.49
CA LEU A 402 -6.91 18.18 -5.23
C LEU A 402 -6.13 16.94 -5.67
N ALA A 403 -5.40 17.02 -6.79
CA ALA A 403 -4.57 15.90 -7.24
C ALA A 403 -3.41 15.61 -6.27
N ILE A 404 -2.73 16.65 -5.76
CA ILE A 404 -1.71 16.51 -4.72
C ILE A 404 -2.35 15.99 -3.42
N ALA A 405 -3.51 16.52 -3.03
CA ALA A 405 -4.23 16.04 -1.86
C ALA A 405 -4.63 14.56 -2.00
N ALA A 406 -4.98 14.11 -3.20
CA ALA A 406 -5.38 12.73 -3.48
C ALA A 406 -4.25 11.70 -3.29
N ILE A 407 -2.99 12.12 -3.26
CA ILE A 407 -1.82 11.26 -3.00
C ILE A 407 -1.09 11.59 -1.69
N THR A 408 -1.63 12.54 -0.90
CA THR A 408 -1.04 12.97 0.38
C THR A 408 -2.08 12.98 1.49
N ARG A 409 -2.87 14.05 1.58
CA ARG A 409 -3.83 14.33 2.67
C ARG A 409 -5.02 13.38 2.67
N GLU A 410 -5.60 13.07 1.53
CA GLU A 410 -6.80 12.22 1.48
C GLU A 410 -6.54 10.76 1.88
N PRO A 411 -5.46 10.10 1.44
CA PRO A 411 -5.04 8.83 2.01
C PRO A 411 -4.91 8.83 3.54
N ALA A 412 -4.22 9.83 4.09
CA ALA A 412 -4.06 9.98 5.54
C ALA A 412 -5.40 10.18 6.26
N ARG A 413 -6.30 11.00 5.67
CA ARG A 413 -7.64 11.27 6.20
C ARG A 413 -8.53 10.02 6.21
N ILE A 414 -8.48 9.23 5.13
CA ILE A 414 -9.24 7.98 5.02
C ILE A 414 -8.89 7.03 6.16
N VAL A 415 -7.60 6.87 6.46
CA VAL A 415 -7.15 5.99 7.54
C VAL A 415 -7.15 6.66 8.93
N GLY A 416 -7.69 7.88 9.07
CA GLY A 416 -7.87 8.56 10.35
C GLY A 416 -6.61 9.21 10.92
N LEU A 417 -5.62 9.54 10.08
CA LEU A 417 -4.39 10.28 10.45
C LEU A 417 -4.24 11.62 9.72
N GLY A 418 -5.32 12.16 9.16
CA GLY A 418 -5.30 13.40 8.38
C GLY A 418 -5.41 14.69 9.19
N SER A 419 -5.56 14.63 10.51
CA SER A 419 -5.73 15.81 11.37
C SER A 419 -5.24 15.55 12.79
N GLY A 420 -5.11 16.62 13.56
CA GLY A 420 -4.66 16.57 14.96
C GLY A 420 -3.14 16.49 15.11
N ASP A 421 -2.71 16.27 16.34
CA ASP A 421 -1.28 16.05 16.62
C ASP A 421 -0.81 14.75 15.97
N GLY A 422 0.31 14.85 15.24
CA GLY A 422 0.83 13.73 14.45
C GLY A 422 0.09 13.46 13.16
N ALA A 423 -0.64 14.41 12.61
CA ALA A 423 -1.22 14.31 11.29
C ALA A 423 -0.18 13.96 10.23
N LEU A 424 -0.60 13.19 9.22
CA LEU A 424 0.21 12.79 8.08
C LEU A 424 -0.37 13.41 6.80
N GLY A 425 0.46 13.57 5.78
CA GLY A 425 0.03 14.05 4.46
C GLY A 425 -0.32 15.53 4.39
N THR A 426 0.10 16.33 5.37
CA THR A 426 -0.11 17.78 5.42
C THR A 426 1.12 18.51 5.97
N LEU A 427 1.30 19.75 5.57
CA LEU A 427 2.29 20.67 6.17
C LEU A 427 1.57 21.57 7.16
N ALA A 428 1.66 21.24 8.44
CA ALA A 428 1.07 22.02 9.54
C ALA A 428 1.91 21.84 10.81
N PRO A 429 1.96 22.85 11.70
CA PRO A 429 2.56 22.68 13.02
C PRO A 429 1.93 21.48 13.76
N GLY A 430 2.75 20.68 14.44
CA GLY A 430 2.34 19.43 15.10
C GLY A 430 2.24 18.21 14.18
N ALA A 431 2.13 18.38 12.87
CA ALA A 431 2.10 17.24 11.92
C ALA A 431 3.46 16.51 11.89
N ARG A 432 3.45 15.28 11.44
CA ARG A 432 4.66 14.48 11.24
C ARG A 432 5.56 15.11 10.19
N ALA A 433 6.85 15.19 10.48
CA ALA A 433 7.85 15.65 9.52
C ALA A 433 8.19 14.53 8.51
N THR A 434 7.16 14.08 7.78
CA THR A 434 7.27 13.14 6.67
C THR A 434 7.09 13.92 5.38
N VAL A 435 8.20 14.37 4.81
CA VAL A 435 8.23 15.37 3.73
C VAL A 435 9.27 15.03 2.66
N ILE A 436 9.02 15.51 1.45
CA ILE A 436 9.94 15.42 0.30
C ILE A 436 10.34 16.80 -0.20
N LEU A 437 11.58 16.93 -0.63
CA LEU A 437 12.12 18.10 -1.31
C LEU A 437 12.39 17.74 -2.77
N VAL A 438 11.67 18.38 -3.68
CA VAL A 438 11.62 18.06 -5.11
C VAL A 438 12.25 19.18 -5.92
N GLU A 439 13.16 18.83 -6.83
CA GLU A 439 13.66 19.74 -7.86
C GLU A 439 12.73 19.68 -9.07
N GLY A 440 12.20 20.83 -9.48
CA GLY A 440 11.23 20.93 -10.55
C GLY A 440 9.77 20.84 -10.07
N ASP A 441 8.87 20.52 -10.97
CA ASP A 441 7.45 20.31 -10.66
C ASP A 441 7.20 18.86 -10.19
N PRO A 442 6.66 18.63 -8.98
CA PRO A 442 6.43 17.27 -8.46
C PRO A 442 5.51 16.39 -9.34
N LEU A 443 4.74 17.00 -10.22
CA LEU A 443 3.90 16.30 -11.19
C LEU A 443 4.53 16.17 -12.58
N ASP A 444 5.77 16.66 -12.80
CA ASP A 444 6.53 16.45 -14.03
C ASP A 444 7.43 15.23 -13.91
N LEU A 445 7.37 14.33 -14.89
CA LEU A 445 8.18 13.10 -14.94
C LEU A 445 9.71 13.38 -14.89
N ARG A 446 10.14 14.56 -15.35
CA ARG A 446 11.56 14.99 -15.33
C ARG A 446 12.05 15.46 -13.98
N SER A 447 11.14 15.69 -13.04
CA SER A 447 11.47 16.15 -11.70
C SER A 447 12.05 15.03 -10.85
N ALA A 448 12.83 15.40 -9.84
CA ALA A 448 13.50 14.44 -8.98
C ALA A 448 13.31 14.81 -7.51
N VAL A 449 12.97 13.81 -6.71
CA VAL A 449 13.05 13.92 -5.25
C VAL A 449 14.52 13.94 -4.86
N ARG A 450 14.97 15.05 -4.27
CA ARG A 450 16.37 15.26 -3.90
C ARG A 450 16.68 14.90 -2.46
N ARG A 451 15.74 15.17 -1.56
CA ARG A 451 15.84 14.79 -0.15
C ARG A 451 14.45 14.37 0.35
N ALA A 452 14.44 13.48 1.32
CA ALA A 452 13.21 13.03 1.97
C ALA A 452 13.46 12.77 3.45
N TRP A 453 12.43 12.99 4.26
CA TRP A 453 12.42 12.70 5.69
C TRP A 453 11.16 11.92 6.06
N ILE A 454 11.33 10.91 6.88
CA ILE A 454 10.22 10.17 7.50
C ILE A 454 10.32 10.39 9.00
N ASP A 455 9.28 11.00 9.57
CA ASP A 455 9.27 11.39 10.99
C ASP A 455 10.56 12.13 11.39
N GLY A 456 11.00 13.09 10.58
CA GLY A 456 12.20 13.91 10.78
C GLY A 456 13.53 13.21 10.50
N ARG A 457 13.54 11.90 10.28
CA ARG A 457 14.75 11.13 9.93
C ARG A 457 15.06 11.30 8.44
N ALA A 458 16.26 11.77 8.11
CA ALA A 458 16.70 11.91 6.73
C ALA A 458 16.97 10.53 6.13
N ILE A 459 16.19 10.13 5.12
CA ILE A 459 16.28 8.81 4.51
C ILE A 459 17.15 8.82 3.25
N GLU A 460 17.81 7.69 3.00
CA GLU A 460 18.57 7.47 1.78
C GLU A 460 17.60 7.26 0.59
N LEU A 461 17.83 8.04 -0.49
CA LEU A 461 17.12 7.91 -1.76
C LEU A 461 17.98 7.15 -2.77
N ALA A 462 18.25 5.89 -2.47
CA ALA A 462 18.96 4.97 -3.35
C ALA A 462 18.22 3.63 -3.42
N SER A 463 18.30 2.96 -4.56
CA SER A 463 17.75 1.65 -4.79
C SER A 463 18.81 0.73 -5.40
N ARG A 464 18.52 -0.57 -5.50
CA ARG A 464 19.38 -1.52 -6.22
C ARG A 464 19.67 -1.04 -7.64
N GLN A 465 18.70 -0.47 -8.32
CA GLN A 465 18.83 0.04 -9.69
C GLN A 465 19.82 1.21 -9.79
N THR A 466 19.76 2.17 -8.85
CA THR A 466 20.69 3.30 -8.83
C THR A 466 22.10 2.85 -8.50
N ARG A 467 22.29 1.93 -7.56
CA ARG A 467 23.59 1.35 -7.23
C ARG A 467 24.19 0.58 -8.42
N LEU A 468 23.36 -0.15 -9.17
CA LEU A 468 23.79 -0.82 -10.40
C LEU A 468 24.18 0.18 -11.48
N ARG A 469 23.40 1.25 -11.68
CA ARG A 469 23.75 2.35 -12.58
C ARG A 469 25.12 2.91 -12.24
N ASP A 470 25.36 3.28 -10.99
CA ASP A 470 26.61 3.89 -10.56
C ASP A 470 27.81 2.92 -10.74
N LYS A 471 27.60 1.64 -10.41
CA LYS A 471 28.58 0.59 -10.65
C LYS A 471 28.97 0.48 -12.14
N TYR A 472 27.99 0.52 -13.05
CA TYR A 472 28.28 0.38 -14.48
C TYR A 472 28.78 1.68 -15.09
N GLN A 473 28.39 2.85 -14.60
CA GLN A 473 29.01 4.12 -14.98
C GLN A 473 30.51 4.13 -14.62
N GLU A 474 30.87 3.66 -13.42
CA GLU A 474 32.27 3.54 -13.02
C GLU A 474 33.03 2.55 -13.89
N LYS A 475 32.46 1.39 -14.25
CA LYS A 475 33.06 0.43 -15.18
C LYS A 475 33.40 1.09 -16.52
N TYR A 476 32.48 1.86 -17.09
CA TYR A 476 32.72 2.53 -18.38
C TYR A 476 33.74 3.64 -18.26
N ARG A 477 33.74 4.41 -17.18
CA ARG A 477 34.76 5.44 -16.88
C ARG A 477 36.17 4.82 -16.84
N GLN A 478 36.34 3.68 -16.17
CA GLN A 478 37.64 2.97 -16.09
C GLN A 478 38.07 2.47 -17.46
N ARG A 479 37.19 1.87 -18.24
CA ARG A 479 37.48 1.40 -19.60
C ARG A 479 37.96 2.57 -20.48
N ASP A 480 37.27 3.70 -20.47
CA ASP A 480 37.58 4.84 -21.31
C ASP A 480 38.90 5.53 -20.87
N ALA A 481 39.25 5.45 -19.58
CA ALA A 481 40.53 5.92 -19.06
C ALA A 481 41.72 4.99 -19.51
N THR A 482 41.45 3.69 -19.67
CA THR A 482 42.49 2.72 -20.11
C THR A 482 42.68 2.75 -21.63
N ALA A 483 41.72 3.25 -22.39
CA ALA A 483 41.75 3.37 -23.84
C ALA A 483 42.46 4.65 -24.36
N ARG A 484 42.85 5.56 -23.46
CA ARG A 484 43.67 6.76 -23.70
C ARG A 484 45.12 6.53 -23.31
#